data_3e12628df9bc27134c1f5dad81523105
#
_entry.id   3e12628df9bc27134c1f5dad81523105
#
_cell.length_a   1.000
_cell.length_b   1.000
_cell.length_c   1.000
_cell.angle_alpha   90.00
_cell.angle_beta   90.00
_cell.angle_gamma   90.00
#
_symmetry.space_group_name_H-M   'P 1'
#
loop_
_entity.id
_entity.type
_entity.pdbx_description
1 polymer ?
#
loop_
_entity_poly.entity_id
_entity_poly.type
_entity_poly.pdbx_seq_one_letter_code
_entity_poly.pdbx_strand_id
1 'polypeptide(L)'
;KLKDEIERRTKSGSRGGGSSNFFGSAFSPADLPEDWRGLSGFDFLMITSNEWQSLKPGQQLAVMQWVRFHGELHIYATAGITPAGLGLPQGFESDQKEISLGVIKLIRWDGKSLDAGVTVGRYYGTQTRAQDITAGYSGLSTGSIRKPVWELLNALGERNFASWQVVAFLVVFGILVGPVNLFVLAPSGRRHRLFITTPLLSVGASLLMVGIILTQDGTGGMGARLIAIDLQPEEAAAYVTQEQVSRTGVLLGGGFEVKQPALIEPLALPDTPWVKLKSNNNSQPAQLSQEGSLRGGNYFQSRAEQGQILRAVVSSRARLEMKTGLATDAAPEVISALGFSIDDLFYVNANGGIWRAKGALATGQQVKLTKSDSSTLRSILEDPIKLSGGHTRSRLMGMINGTLPRNTFFAIAKAAPSFAIDTLPSIRWQQDRVVVFGSLAQP
;
A
#
# COMPACT_ATOMS: atom_id res chain seq x y z
N LYS A 1 -13.10 -4.75 33.49
CA LYS A 1 -13.08 -3.27 33.58
C LYS A 1 -12.66 -2.61 32.26
N LEU A 2 -11.50 -2.94 31.68
CA LEU A 2 -11.07 -2.36 30.39
C LEU A 2 -12.05 -2.69 29.26
N LYS A 3 -12.45 -3.97 29.15
CA LYS A 3 -13.46 -4.44 28.18
C LYS A 3 -14.78 -3.67 28.35
N ASP A 4 -15.26 -3.54 29.58
CA ASP A 4 -16.53 -2.86 29.89
C ASP A 4 -16.47 -1.36 29.54
N GLU A 5 -15.30 -0.71 29.75
CA GLU A 5 -15.11 0.69 29.39
C GLU A 5 -15.06 0.87 27.87
N ILE A 6 -14.36 0.00 27.14
CA ILE A 6 -14.32 0.01 25.67
C ILE A 6 -15.73 -0.19 25.11
N GLU A 7 -16.47 -1.19 25.59
CA GLU A 7 -17.86 -1.44 25.16
C GLU A 7 -18.78 -0.28 25.49
N ARG A 8 -18.65 0.32 26.68
CA ARG A 8 -19.43 1.50 27.08
C ARG A 8 -19.20 2.67 26.13
N ARG A 9 -17.96 2.96 25.78
CA ARG A 9 -17.61 4.07 24.88
C ARG A 9 -18.03 3.79 23.44
N THR A 10 -17.90 2.56 22.97
CA THR A 10 -18.42 2.14 21.67
C THR A 10 -19.93 2.38 21.55
N LYS A 11 -20.70 2.07 22.62
CA LYS A 11 -22.14 2.31 22.66
C LYS A 11 -22.51 3.80 22.80
N SER A 12 -21.69 4.61 23.48
CA SER A 12 -21.97 6.04 23.68
C SER A 12 -21.62 6.89 22.46
N GLY A 13 -20.62 6.52 21.68
CA GLY A 13 -20.23 7.22 20.44
C GLY A 13 -21.31 7.19 19.35
N SER A 14 -22.27 6.29 19.45
CA SER A 14 -23.41 6.19 18.52
C SER A 14 -24.45 7.30 18.68
N ARG A 15 -24.38 8.16 19.69
CA ARG A 15 -25.42 9.17 20.01
C ARG A 15 -25.04 10.62 19.73
N GLY A 16 -23.82 10.92 19.37
CA GLY A 16 -23.37 12.29 19.06
C GLY A 16 -22.82 12.38 17.65
N GLY A 17 -23.30 13.30 16.85
CA GLY A 17 -23.10 13.46 15.40
C GLY A 17 -21.67 13.65 14.85
N GLY A 18 -20.68 13.01 15.42
CA GLY A 18 -19.34 12.79 14.93
C GLY A 18 -18.98 11.35 15.17
N SER A 19 -19.26 10.46 14.22
CA SER A 19 -19.04 9.03 14.39
C SER A 19 -17.55 8.68 14.21
N SER A 20 -16.79 8.75 15.28
CA SER A 20 -15.61 7.89 15.40
C SER A 20 -16.13 6.48 15.73
N ASN A 21 -16.17 5.61 14.73
CA ASN A 21 -16.53 4.21 14.93
C ASN A 21 -15.38 3.53 15.67
N PHE A 22 -15.57 3.39 16.96
CA PHE A 22 -14.68 2.72 17.88
C PHE A 22 -15.05 1.26 17.97
N PHE A 23 -14.15 0.37 17.71
CA PHE A 23 -14.33 -1.04 17.94
C PHE A 23 -13.18 -1.57 18.81
N GLY A 24 -13.49 -2.14 19.96
CA GLY A 24 -12.53 -2.79 20.84
C GLY A 24 -12.99 -4.18 21.21
N SER A 25 -12.08 -5.14 21.22
CA SER A 25 -12.34 -6.51 21.65
C SER A 25 -11.22 -7.02 22.55
N ALA A 26 -11.56 -7.94 23.46
CA ALA A 26 -10.59 -8.63 24.28
C ALA A 26 -10.47 -10.08 23.79
N PHE A 27 -9.22 -10.52 23.59
CA PHE A 27 -8.88 -11.86 23.15
C PHE A 27 -8.05 -12.56 24.22
N SER A 28 -8.10 -13.89 24.24
CA SER A 28 -7.08 -14.66 24.93
C SER A 28 -5.76 -14.57 24.14
N PRO A 29 -4.61 -14.44 24.79
CA PRO A 29 -3.32 -14.50 24.12
C PRO A 29 -3.15 -15.76 23.23
N ALA A 30 -3.75 -16.88 23.64
CA ALA A 30 -3.73 -18.12 22.88
C ALA A 30 -4.44 -18.04 21.53
N ASP A 31 -5.42 -17.12 21.38
CA ASP A 31 -6.22 -16.96 20.18
C ASP A 31 -5.56 -16.03 19.15
N LEU A 32 -4.42 -15.40 19.48
CA LEU A 32 -3.71 -14.56 18.54
C LEU A 32 -3.16 -15.38 17.35
N PRO A 33 -3.31 -14.89 16.12
CA PRO A 33 -2.82 -15.60 14.93
C PRO A 33 -1.28 -15.65 14.88
N GLU A 34 -0.74 -16.68 14.27
CA GLU A 34 0.68 -16.81 13.94
C GLU A 34 1.02 -16.18 12.56
N ASP A 35 0.03 -15.58 11.90
CA ASP A 35 0.17 -14.84 10.64
C ASP A 35 -0.21 -13.37 10.89
N TRP A 36 0.72 -12.46 10.64
CA TRP A 36 0.53 -11.02 10.83
C TRP A 36 -0.67 -10.45 10.07
N ARG A 37 -1.07 -11.06 8.94
CA ARG A 37 -2.24 -10.65 8.16
C ARG A 37 -3.54 -10.77 8.96
N GLY A 38 -3.61 -11.71 9.87
CA GLY A 38 -4.74 -11.84 10.80
C GLY A 38 -4.89 -10.66 11.77
N LEU A 39 -3.82 -9.86 11.94
CA LEU A 39 -3.81 -8.65 12.78
C LEU A 39 -4.07 -7.36 11.99
N SER A 40 -4.24 -7.44 10.68
CA SER A 40 -4.34 -6.26 9.80
C SER A 40 -5.56 -5.36 10.07
N GLY A 41 -6.59 -5.90 10.70
CA GLY A 41 -7.78 -5.13 11.12
C GLY A 41 -7.61 -4.36 12.42
N PHE A 42 -6.45 -4.45 13.09
CA PHE A 42 -6.18 -3.74 14.33
C PHE A 42 -5.22 -2.58 14.09
N ASP A 43 -5.55 -1.41 14.63
CA ASP A 43 -4.63 -0.27 14.66
C ASP A 43 -3.70 -0.36 15.87
N PHE A 44 -4.15 -1.09 16.91
CA PHE A 44 -3.58 -1.01 18.24
C PHE A 44 -3.80 -2.30 19.02
N LEU A 45 -2.75 -2.81 19.65
CA LEU A 45 -2.78 -4.00 20.51
C LEU A 45 -2.24 -3.65 21.89
N MET A 46 -3.00 -4.01 22.93
CA MET A 46 -2.58 -3.90 24.33
C MET A 46 -2.37 -5.28 24.92
N ILE A 47 -1.23 -5.49 25.55
CA ILE A 47 -0.87 -6.76 26.18
C ILE A 47 -0.05 -6.50 27.45
N THR A 48 -0.17 -7.36 28.44
CA THR A 48 0.73 -7.32 29.60
C THR A 48 2.05 -8.03 29.30
N SER A 49 3.09 -7.74 30.05
CA SER A 49 4.39 -8.40 29.91
C SER A 49 4.30 -9.92 30.11
N ASN A 50 3.43 -10.38 31.02
CA ASN A 50 3.24 -11.80 31.27
C ASN A 50 2.52 -12.49 30.09
N GLU A 51 1.48 -11.84 29.55
CA GLU A 51 0.78 -12.33 28.35
C GLU A 51 1.72 -12.36 27.15
N TRP A 52 2.55 -11.31 26.96
CA TRP A 52 3.55 -11.28 25.92
C TRP A 52 4.54 -12.46 25.98
N GLN A 53 5.04 -12.76 27.19
CA GLN A 53 5.94 -13.89 27.41
C GLN A 53 5.23 -15.25 27.25
N SER A 54 3.93 -15.32 27.42
CA SER A 54 3.14 -16.54 27.21
C SER A 54 2.81 -16.83 25.76
N LEU A 55 3.02 -15.86 24.85
CA LEU A 55 2.82 -16.06 23.42
C LEU A 55 3.80 -17.08 22.85
N LYS A 56 3.33 -17.88 21.91
CA LYS A 56 4.20 -18.74 21.12
C LYS A 56 5.15 -17.90 20.26
N PRO A 57 6.33 -18.39 19.90
CA PRO A 57 7.27 -17.67 19.05
C PRO A 57 6.65 -17.19 17.72
N GLY A 58 5.80 -18.01 17.08
CA GLY A 58 5.08 -17.63 15.86
C GLY A 58 4.12 -16.46 16.06
N GLN A 59 3.41 -16.41 17.20
CA GLN A 59 2.52 -15.31 17.55
C GLN A 59 3.31 -14.02 17.84
N GLN A 60 4.42 -14.10 18.58
CA GLN A 60 5.31 -12.94 18.80
C GLN A 60 5.85 -12.41 17.48
N LEU A 61 6.32 -13.31 16.60
CA LEU A 61 6.78 -12.92 15.26
C LEU A 61 5.68 -12.24 14.45
N ALA A 62 4.47 -12.79 14.44
CA ALA A 62 3.33 -12.20 13.73
C ALA A 62 2.99 -10.79 14.24
N VAL A 63 3.00 -10.58 15.55
CA VAL A 63 2.77 -9.25 16.15
C VAL A 63 3.90 -8.29 15.76
N MET A 64 5.16 -8.73 15.80
CA MET A 64 6.29 -7.88 15.40
C MET A 64 6.24 -7.51 13.92
N GLN A 65 5.89 -8.43 13.04
CA GLN A 65 5.68 -8.17 11.62
C GLN A 65 4.53 -7.18 11.38
N TRP A 66 3.43 -7.34 12.10
CA TRP A 66 2.31 -6.41 12.05
C TRP A 66 2.70 -5.00 12.51
N VAL A 67 3.50 -4.88 13.60
CA VAL A 67 4.05 -3.59 14.04
C VAL A 67 4.86 -2.94 12.93
N ARG A 68 5.72 -3.68 12.23
CA ARG A 68 6.55 -3.12 11.15
C ARG A 68 5.71 -2.53 10.01
N PHE A 69 4.51 -3.04 9.77
CA PHE A 69 3.61 -2.49 8.76
C PHE A 69 2.75 -1.32 9.22
N HIS A 70 2.69 -0.97 10.47
CA HIS A 70 2.01 0.20 11.06
C HIS A 70 1.31 -0.07 12.39
N GLY A 71 1.38 -1.28 12.90
CA GLY A 71 0.75 -1.61 14.17
C GLY A 71 1.34 -0.81 15.33
N GLU A 72 0.51 -0.51 16.30
CA GLU A 72 0.96 0.07 17.55
C GLU A 72 0.76 -0.93 18.70
N LEU A 73 1.88 -1.38 19.29
CA LEU A 73 1.90 -2.36 20.37
C LEU A 73 2.20 -1.66 21.71
N HIS A 74 1.30 -1.80 22.67
CA HIS A 74 1.50 -1.35 24.04
C HIS A 74 1.68 -2.55 24.96
N ILE A 75 2.87 -2.65 25.57
CA ILE A 75 3.17 -3.69 26.56
C ILE A 75 3.15 -3.05 27.95
N TYR A 76 2.27 -3.54 28.79
CA TYR A 76 2.14 -3.12 30.17
C TYR A 76 3.05 -3.97 31.05
N ALA A 77 4.15 -3.39 31.53
CA ALA A 77 5.20 -4.09 32.25
C ALA A 77 5.30 -3.62 33.71
N THR A 78 5.47 -4.55 34.63
CA THR A 78 5.77 -4.26 36.02
C THR A 78 7.19 -3.69 36.19
N ALA A 79 7.47 -3.05 37.30
CA ALA A 79 8.78 -2.49 37.57
C ALA A 79 9.88 -3.57 37.49
N GLY A 80 11.01 -3.21 36.87
CA GLY A 80 12.14 -4.10 36.70
C GLY A 80 12.18 -4.90 35.36
N ILE A 81 11.07 -4.91 34.61
CA ILE A 81 11.06 -5.53 33.28
C ILE A 81 11.67 -4.56 32.26
N THR A 82 12.65 -5.06 31.51
CA THR A 82 13.33 -4.30 30.46
C THR A 82 12.90 -4.80 29.05
N PRO A 83 13.03 -3.97 28.00
CA PRO A 83 12.78 -4.41 26.63
C PRO A 83 13.56 -5.67 26.24
N ALA A 84 14.84 -5.75 26.63
CA ALA A 84 15.68 -6.93 26.37
C ALA A 84 15.16 -8.19 27.06
N GLY A 85 14.65 -8.08 28.29
CA GLY A 85 14.02 -9.20 29.00
C GLY A 85 12.72 -9.71 28.38
N LEU A 86 12.11 -8.90 27.49
CA LEU A 86 10.94 -9.28 26.70
C LEU A 86 11.29 -9.73 25.26
N GLY A 87 12.57 -9.82 24.93
CA GLY A 87 13.01 -10.14 23.57
C GLY A 87 12.68 -9.05 22.53
N LEU A 88 12.48 -7.80 22.99
CA LEU A 88 12.18 -6.68 22.12
C LEU A 88 13.46 -6.05 21.55
N PRO A 89 13.38 -5.39 20.38
CA PRO A 89 14.52 -4.70 19.78
C PRO A 89 15.13 -3.65 20.74
N GLN A 90 16.43 -3.46 20.65
CA GLN A 90 17.14 -2.48 21.47
C GLN A 90 16.87 -1.03 21.02
N GLY A 91 17.22 -0.05 21.85
CA GLY A 91 17.16 1.38 21.52
C GLY A 91 15.80 2.00 21.77
N PHE A 92 15.18 1.68 22.90
CA PHE A 92 13.99 2.40 23.39
C PHE A 92 14.40 3.78 23.90
N GLU A 93 13.71 4.81 23.44
CA GLU A 93 13.81 6.19 23.92
C GLU A 93 12.52 6.54 24.68
N SER A 94 12.63 6.98 25.93
CA SER A 94 11.44 7.33 26.74
C SER A 94 10.34 6.26 26.76
N ASP A 95 10.74 4.99 26.95
CA ASP A 95 9.84 3.83 26.94
C ASP A 95 9.10 3.57 25.61
N GLN A 96 9.58 4.17 24.51
CA GLN A 96 9.02 4.00 23.17
C GLN A 96 10.10 3.64 22.17
N LYS A 97 9.76 2.80 21.19
CA LYS A 97 10.58 2.45 20.02
C LYS A 97 9.76 2.51 18.76
N GLU A 98 10.17 3.35 17.82
CA GLU A 98 9.66 3.26 16.44
C GLU A 98 10.34 2.12 15.69
N ILE A 99 9.56 1.30 15.03
CA ILE A 99 10.03 0.15 14.24
C ILE A 99 9.38 0.22 12.87
N SER A 100 10.17 0.54 11.87
CA SER A 100 9.67 0.73 10.51
C SER A 100 8.51 1.73 10.43
N LEU A 101 7.29 1.27 10.21
CA LEU A 101 6.07 2.10 10.14
C LEU A 101 5.28 2.11 11.45
N GLY A 102 5.60 1.24 12.39
CA GLY A 102 4.88 1.07 13.65
C GLY A 102 5.63 1.52 14.89
N VAL A 103 5.01 1.30 16.03
CA VAL A 103 5.54 1.74 17.34
C VAL A 103 5.32 0.67 18.39
N ILE A 104 6.33 0.45 19.24
CA ILE A 104 6.18 -0.30 20.48
C ILE A 104 6.31 0.68 21.65
N LYS A 105 5.38 0.61 22.61
CA LYS A 105 5.43 1.37 23.86
C LYS A 105 5.50 0.41 25.02
N LEU A 106 6.48 0.60 25.89
CA LEU A 106 6.60 -0.10 27.16
C LEU A 106 6.01 0.80 28.25
N ILE A 107 4.88 0.39 28.83
CA ILE A 107 4.13 1.21 29.77
C ILE A 107 4.29 0.61 31.15
N ARG A 108 4.79 1.41 32.07
CA ARG A 108 4.92 0.97 33.47
C ARG A 108 3.56 0.76 34.10
N TRP A 109 3.41 -0.38 34.77
CA TRP A 109 2.17 -0.83 35.39
C TRP A 109 2.45 -1.39 36.78
N ASP A 110 1.56 -1.11 37.74
CA ASP A 110 1.69 -1.53 39.12
C ASP A 110 1.29 -2.99 39.41
N GLY A 111 0.85 -3.71 38.38
CA GLY A 111 0.41 -5.11 38.47
C GLY A 111 -1.01 -5.32 39.02
N LYS A 112 -1.69 -4.26 39.50
CA LYS A 112 -2.99 -4.43 40.20
C LYS A 112 -4.20 -4.32 39.26
N SER A 113 -4.33 -3.20 38.61
CA SER A 113 -5.40 -2.99 37.62
C SER A 113 -4.98 -1.94 36.60
N LEU A 114 -5.34 -2.14 35.34
CA LEU A 114 -5.19 -1.10 34.33
C LEU A 114 -6.25 -0.03 34.56
N ASP A 115 -5.82 1.22 34.65
CA ASP A 115 -6.76 2.34 34.61
C ASP A 115 -7.36 2.43 33.21
N ALA A 116 -8.62 2.00 33.10
CA ALA A 116 -9.35 1.97 31.84
C ALA A 116 -9.45 3.36 31.20
N GLY A 117 -9.57 4.42 32.02
CA GLY A 117 -9.65 5.79 31.53
C GLY A 117 -8.37 6.26 30.89
N VAL A 118 -7.22 6.03 31.55
CA VAL A 118 -5.88 6.37 31.00
C VAL A 118 -5.56 5.55 29.76
N THR A 119 -5.84 4.26 29.79
CA THR A 119 -5.58 3.36 28.67
C THR A 119 -6.40 3.74 27.44
N VAL A 120 -7.69 4.01 27.61
CA VAL A 120 -8.55 4.47 26.53
C VAL A 120 -8.17 5.88 26.08
N GLY A 121 -7.76 6.77 26.99
CA GLY A 121 -7.25 8.10 26.64
C GLY A 121 -6.00 8.05 25.79
N ARG A 122 -5.08 7.11 26.05
CA ARG A 122 -3.90 6.88 25.20
C ARG A 122 -4.30 6.39 23.80
N TYR A 123 -5.28 5.52 23.71
CA TYR A 123 -5.82 5.07 22.43
C TYR A 123 -6.40 6.23 21.62
N TYR A 124 -7.15 7.16 22.22
CA TYR A 124 -7.65 8.34 21.51
C TYR A 124 -6.54 9.24 20.98
N GLY A 125 -5.40 9.33 21.66
CA GLY A 125 -4.24 10.06 21.19
C GLY A 125 -3.60 9.45 19.92
N THR A 126 -3.84 8.16 19.66
CA THR A 126 -3.33 7.46 18.48
C THR A 126 -4.29 7.50 17.29
N GLN A 127 -5.55 7.88 17.52
CA GLN A 127 -6.54 8.01 16.42
C GLN A 127 -6.19 9.06 15.37
N THR A 128 -5.48 10.11 15.74
CA THR A 128 -4.95 11.08 14.78
C THR A 128 -4.08 10.40 13.73
N ARG A 129 -3.35 9.35 14.11
CA ARG A 129 -2.53 8.56 13.22
C ARG A 129 -3.33 7.72 12.23
N ALA A 130 -4.43 7.12 12.67
CA ALA A 130 -5.34 6.37 11.78
C ALA A 130 -6.03 7.28 10.75
N GLN A 131 -6.34 8.53 11.12
CA GLN A 131 -6.88 9.51 10.20
C GLN A 131 -5.83 9.99 9.17
N ASP A 132 -4.55 10.06 9.54
CA ASP A 132 -3.47 10.41 8.62
C ASP A 132 -3.23 9.35 7.54
N ILE A 133 -3.62 8.08 7.79
CA ILE A 133 -3.50 7.00 6.81
C ILE A 133 -4.33 7.28 5.55
N THR A 134 -5.54 7.79 5.75
CA THR A 134 -6.43 8.14 4.64
C THR A 134 -6.07 9.49 4.01
N ALA A 135 -5.32 10.34 4.68
CA ALA A 135 -5.03 11.70 4.24
C ALA A 135 -4.26 11.76 2.90
N GLY A 136 -3.36 10.80 2.64
CA GLY A 136 -2.63 10.73 1.38
C GLY A 136 -3.48 10.32 0.18
N TYR A 137 -4.56 9.56 0.44
CA TYR A 137 -5.50 9.07 -0.58
C TYR A 137 -6.80 9.86 -0.59
N SER A 138 -7.08 10.65 0.43
CA SER A 138 -8.36 11.29 0.74
C SER A 138 -8.56 12.69 0.15
N GLY A 139 -7.70 13.13 -0.74
CA GLY A 139 -8.09 14.21 -1.67
C GLY A 139 -9.40 13.91 -2.39
N LEU A 140 -9.97 12.77 -2.09
CA LEU A 140 -11.14 12.11 -2.64
C LEU A 140 -12.46 12.43 -1.93
N SER A 141 -12.44 12.96 -0.68
CA SER A 141 -13.66 12.87 0.15
C SER A 141 -14.47 14.14 0.34
N THR A 142 -13.99 15.26 -0.07
CA THR A 142 -14.74 16.53 0.13
C THR A 142 -15.00 17.21 -1.18
N GLY A 143 -16.17 17.06 -1.72
CA GLY A 143 -16.90 17.78 -2.77
C GLY A 143 -16.37 19.09 -3.40
N SER A 144 -15.12 19.39 -3.23
CA SER A 144 -14.39 20.42 -3.95
C SER A 144 -13.68 19.79 -5.14
N ILE A 145 -13.83 20.40 -6.28
CA ILE A 145 -13.26 20.08 -7.60
C ILE A 145 -11.70 20.16 -7.58
N ARG A 146 -11.05 19.75 -6.49
CA ARG A 146 -9.59 19.65 -6.44
C ARG A 146 -9.17 18.32 -7.01
N LYS A 147 -8.24 18.39 -7.98
CA LYS A 147 -7.54 17.23 -8.55
C LYS A 147 -7.06 16.29 -7.43
N PRO A 148 -7.10 14.98 -7.64
CA PRO A 148 -6.64 14.03 -6.64
C PRO A 148 -5.21 14.38 -6.18
N VAL A 149 -5.00 14.37 -4.87
CA VAL A 149 -3.71 14.72 -4.26
C VAL A 149 -2.67 13.62 -4.49
N TRP A 150 -3.11 12.43 -4.87
CA TRP A 150 -2.23 11.29 -5.09
C TRP A 150 -1.70 11.28 -6.52
N GLU A 151 -0.45 11.71 -6.68
CA GLU A 151 0.17 11.87 -8.00
C GLU A 151 0.38 10.54 -8.74
N LEU A 152 0.42 9.43 -8.04
CA LEU A 152 0.51 8.12 -8.69
C LEU A 152 -0.68 7.87 -9.65
N LEU A 153 -1.86 8.35 -9.29
CA LEU A 153 -3.04 8.28 -10.17
C LEU A 153 -2.85 9.14 -11.44
N ASN A 154 -2.22 10.31 -11.29
CA ASN A 154 -1.95 11.19 -12.43
C ASN A 154 -0.97 10.57 -13.43
N ALA A 155 -0.13 9.64 -12.99
CA ALA A 155 0.81 8.91 -13.86
C ALA A 155 0.11 8.05 -14.93
N LEU A 156 -1.17 7.70 -14.73
CA LEU A 156 -1.96 6.99 -15.74
C LEU A 156 -2.41 7.89 -16.90
N GLY A 157 -2.25 9.22 -16.76
CA GLY A 157 -2.74 10.18 -17.74
C GLY A 157 -4.26 10.26 -17.82
N GLU A 158 -4.74 11.23 -18.59
CA GLU A 158 -6.17 11.37 -18.82
C GLU A 158 -6.69 10.27 -19.74
N ARG A 159 -7.90 9.79 -19.48
CA ARG A 159 -8.58 8.84 -20.36
C ARG A 159 -9.20 9.61 -21.52
N ASN A 160 -8.57 9.57 -22.67
CA ASN A 160 -9.12 10.12 -23.91
C ASN A 160 -10.17 9.16 -24.48
N PHE A 161 -11.39 9.30 -24.03
CA PHE A 161 -12.52 8.62 -24.66
C PHE A 161 -13.01 9.43 -25.84
N ALA A 162 -12.75 8.93 -27.04
CA ALA A 162 -13.22 9.55 -28.27
C ALA A 162 -14.72 9.26 -28.48
N SER A 163 -15.58 9.89 -27.67
CA SER A 163 -17.05 9.72 -27.69
C SER A 163 -17.65 9.96 -29.08
N TRP A 164 -17.04 10.84 -29.88
CA TRP A 164 -17.47 11.08 -31.26
C TRP A 164 -17.40 9.83 -32.15
N GLN A 165 -16.43 8.93 -31.92
CA GLN A 165 -16.29 7.67 -32.67
C GLN A 165 -17.48 6.74 -32.43
N VAL A 166 -17.94 6.67 -31.16
CA VAL A 166 -19.13 5.88 -30.81
C VAL A 166 -20.38 6.49 -31.45
N VAL A 167 -20.51 7.81 -31.39
CA VAL A 167 -21.64 8.49 -32.05
C VAL A 167 -21.60 8.27 -33.56
N ALA A 168 -20.44 8.45 -34.20
CA ALA A 168 -20.29 8.20 -35.63
C ALA A 168 -20.64 6.74 -35.99
N PHE A 169 -20.16 5.79 -35.20
CA PHE A 169 -20.50 4.36 -35.38
C PHE A 169 -22.01 4.12 -35.29
N LEU A 170 -22.69 4.69 -34.28
CA LEU A 170 -24.14 4.53 -34.13
C LEU A 170 -24.93 5.14 -35.30
N VAL A 171 -24.50 6.28 -35.81
CA VAL A 171 -25.10 6.96 -36.97
C VAL A 171 -24.93 6.07 -38.22
N VAL A 172 -23.72 5.58 -38.50
CA VAL A 172 -23.44 4.71 -39.62
C VAL A 172 -24.24 3.40 -39.51
N PHE A 173 -24.27 2.82 -38.33
CA PHE A 173 -25.08 1.62 -38.08
C PHE A 173 -26.58 1.87 -38.29
N GLY A 174 -27.12 2.98 -37.84
CA GLY A 174 -28.53 3.37 -38.05
C GLY A 174 -28.85 3.53 -39.53
N ILE A 175 -27.95 4.14 -40.32
CA ILE A 175 -28.09 4.27 -41.77
C ILE A 175 -28.05 2.89 -42.45
N LEU A 176 -27.16 2.00 -42.05
CA LEU A 176 -27.04 0.66 -42.63
C LEU A 176 -28.24 -0.22 -42.33
N VAL A 177 -28.71 -0.25 -41.08
CA VAL A 177 -29.84 -1.12 -40.67
C VAL A 177 -31.17 -0.52 -41.11
N GLY A 178 -31.28 0.82 -41.15
CA GLY A 178 -32.48 1.51 -41.59
C GLY A 178 -32.55 1.63 -43.10
N PRO A 179 -32.22 2.81 -43.68
CA PRO A 179 -32.48 3.06 -45.10
C PRO A 179 -31.73 2.13 -46.04
N VAL A 180 -30.47 1.80 -45.79
CA VAL A 180 -29.70 0.91 -46.69
C VAL A 180 -30.29 -0.51 -46.69
N ASN A 181 -30.58 -1.07 -45.53
CA ASN A 181 -31.16 -2.40 -45.43
C ASN A 181 -32.55 -2.44 -46.04
N LEU A 182 -33.38 -1.41 -45.81
CA LEU A 182 -34.74 -1.39 -46.29
C LEU A 182 -34.85 -1.14 -47.79
N PHE A 183 -34.07 -0.23 -48.35
CA PHE A 183 -34.21 0.20 -49.76
C PHE A 183 -33.23 -0.51 -50.71
N VAL A 184 -32.03 -0.91 -50.22
CA VAL A 184 -31.00 -1.53 -51.05
C VAL A 184 -30.93 -3.03 -50.89
N LEU A 185 -30.87 -3.55 -49.64
CA LEU A 185 -30.69 -4.98 -49.41
C LEU A 185 -31.99 -5.79 -49.47
N ALA A 186 -33.11 -5.14 -49.08
CA ALA A 186 -34.43 -5.79 -49.09
C ALA A 186 -35.51 -4.90 -49.78
N PRO A 187 -35.37 -4.62 -51.10
CA PRO A 187 -36.29 -3.76 -51.83
C PRO A 187 -37.70 -4.32 -51.85
N SER A 188 -38.63 -3.46 -52.29
CA SER A 188 -40.05 -3.83 -52.52
C SER A 188 -40.17 -5.13 -53.30
N GLY A 189 -40.85 -6.12 -52.74
CA GLY A 189 -40.97 -7.48 -53.33
C GLY A 189 -40.00 -8.52 -52.77
N ARG A 190 -38.94 -8.16 -52.02
CA ARG A 190 -38.01 -9.08 -51.38
C ARG A 190 -37.85 -8.82 -49.88
N ARG A 191 -38.87 -8.31 -49.21
CA ARG A 191 -38.85 -7.92 -47.78
C ARG A 191 -38.57 -9.07 -46.84
N HIS A 192 -38.79 -10.32 -47.24
CA HIS A 192 -38.39 -11.49 -46.45
C HIS A 192 -36.87 -11.54 -46.17
N ARG A 193 -36.05 -10.89 -46.99
CA ARG A 193 -34.60 -10.77 -46.75
C ARG A 193 -34.25 -10.01 -45.49
N LEU A 194 -35.13 -9.14 -44.98
CA LEU A 194 -34.90 -8.42 -43.71
C LEU A 194 -34.69 -9.36 -42.54
N PHE A 195 -35.35 -10.53 -42.54
CA PHE A 195 -35.15 -11.53 -41.48
C PHE A 195 -33.74 -12.11 -41.44
N ILE A 196 -32.98 -12.00 -42.54
CA ILE A 196 -31.59 -12.47 -42.61
C ILE A 196 -30.63 -11.29 -42.53
N THR A 197 -30.88 -10.23 -43.29
CA THR A 197 -29.96 -9.09 -43.39
C THR A 197 -29.88 -8.27 -42.09
N THR A 198 -30.98 -8.09 -41.38
CA THR A 198 -30.97 -7.35 -40.10
C THR A 198 -30.14 -8.05 -39.01
N PRO A 199 -30.34 -9.35 -38.72
CA PRO A 199 -29.48 -10.07 -37.80
C PRO A 199 -28.01 -10.08 -38.21
N LEU A 200 -27.73 -10.27 -39.50
CA LEU A 200 -26.34 -10.29 -40.01
C LEU A 200 -25.64 -8.95 -39.84
N LEU A 201 -26.32 -7.85 -40.15
CA LEU A 201 -25.79 -6.48 -39.92
C LEU A 201 -25.59 -6.22 -38.43
N SER A 202 -26.51 -6.67 -37.57
CA SER A 202 -26.40 -6.50 -36.12
C SER A 202 -25.22 -7.28 -35.55
N VAL A 203 -25.01 -8.51 -35.96
CA VAL A 203 -23.86 -9.32 -35.58
C VAL A 203 -22.55 -8.68 -36.06
N GLY A 204 -22.52 -8.26 -37.33
CA GLY A 204 -21.36 -7.57 -37.92
C GLY A 204 -21.01 -6.28 -37.16
N ALA A 205 -22.01 -5.48 -36.83
CA ALA A 205 -21.83 -4.25 -36.05
C ALA A 205 -21.36 -4.55 -34.63
N SER A 206 -21.90 -5.58 -33.98
CA SER A 206 -21.46 -5.99 -32.65
C SER A 206 -19.98 -6.43 -32.64
N LEU A 207 -19.58 -7.23 -33.63
CA LEU A 207 -18.20 -7.66 -33.79
C LEU A 207 -17.27 -6.47 -34.09
N LEU A 208 -17.69 -5.52 -34.88
CA LEU A 208 -16.92 -4.30 -35.18
C LEU A 208 -16.80 -3.43 -33.92
N MET A 209 -17.86 -3.29 -33.12
CA MET A 209 -17.83 -2.56 -31.86
C MET A 209 -16.85 -3.21 -30.87
N VAL A 210 -16.88 -4.54 -30.74
CA VAL A 210 -15.91 -5.28 -29.93
C VAL A 210 -14.49 -5.03 -30.44
N GLY A 211 -14.28 -5.05 -31.76
CA GLY A 211 -12.98 -4.72 -32.35
C GLY A 211 -12.50 -3.31 -32.01
N ILE A 212 -13.37 -2.31 -32.09
CA ILE A 212 -13.07 -0.92 -31.70
C ILE A 212 -12.70 -0.85 -30.22
N ILE A 213 -13.46 -1.50 -29.35
CA ILE A 213 -13.17 -1.55 -27.91
C ILE A 213 -11.79 -2.19 -27.64
N LEU A 214 -11.52 -3.33 -28.28
CA LEU A 214 -10.22 -4.02 -28.13
C LEU A 214 -9.04 -3.20 -28.64
N THR A 215 -9.22 -2.41 -29.69
CA THR A 215 -8.16 -1.54 -30.23
C THR A 215 -7.96 -0.29 -29.39
N GLN A 216 -9.01 0.26 -28.76
CA GLN A 216 -8.92 1.44 -27.92
C GLN A 216 -8.44 1.13 -26.50
N ASP A 217 -9.05 0.13 -25.86
CA ASP A 217 -8.75 -0.21 -24.47
C ASP A 217 -7.61 -1.24 -24.35
N GLY A 218 -7.34 -2.00 -25.41
CA GLY A 218 -6.36 -3.08 -25.44
C GLY A 218 -6.77 -4.30 -24.60
N THR A 219 -5.95 -5.33 -24.64
CA THR A 219 -6.01 -6.49 -23.74
C THR A 219 -4.95 -6.33 -22.67
N GLY A 220 -5.34 -6.30 -21.39
CA GLY A 220 -4.42 -6.07 -20.27
C GLY A 220 -4.62 -4.70 -19.64
N GLY A 221 -3.57 -3.89 -19.54
CA GLY A 221 -3.68 -2.58 -18.93
C GLY A 221 -2.34 -1.86 -18.80
N MET A 222 -2.43 -0.66 -18.23
CA MET A 222 -1.27 0.14 -17.85
C MET A 222 -1.37 0.46 -16.36
N GLY A 223 -0.23 0.63 -15.70
CA GLY A 223 -0.19 0.93 -14.28
C GLY A 223 1.01 1.77 -13.89
N ALA A 224 0.92 2.33 -12.70
CA ALA A 224 2.00 2.97 -12.00
C ALA A 224 2.07 2.42 -10.58
N ARG A 225 3.28 2.24 -10.04
CA ARG A 225 3.49 1.72 -8.70
C ARG A 225 4.68 2.37 -8.00
N LEU A 226 4.55 2.45 -6.70
CA LEU A 226 5.61 2.78 -5.77
C LEU A 226 5.82 1.59 -4.85
N ILE A 227 7.05 1.13 -4.71
CA ILE A 227 7.43 0.02 -3.84
C ILE A 227 8.33 0.57 -2.74
N ALA A 228 7.89 0.52 -1.49
CA ALA A 228 8.69 0.83 -0.32
C ALA A 228 9.18 -0.49 0.31
N ILE A 229 10.49 -0.62 0.46
CA ILE A 229 11.14 -1.83 0.97
C ILE A 229 11.91 -1.46 2.24
N ASP A 230 11.52 -2.05 3.36
CA ASP A 230 12.27 -1.98 4.60
C ASP A 230 13.08 -3.28 4.76
N LEU A 231 14.39 -3.16 4.61
CA LEU A 231 15.31 -4.29 4.70
C LEU A 231 15.75 -4.50 6.15
N GLN A 232 15.55 -5.72 6.63
CA GLN A 232 15.97 -6.17 7.95
C GLN A 232 16.93 -7.35 7.79
N PRO A 233 18.23 -7.10 7.57
CA PRO A 233 19.21 -8.14 7.32
C PRO A 233 19.34 -9.14 8.47
N GLU A 234 19.18 -8.67 9.71
CA GLU A 234 19.25 -9.50 10.93
C GLU A 234 18.10 -10.53 11.00
N GLU A 235 16.95 -10.20 10.42
CA GLU A 235 15.77 -11.08 10.35
C GLU A 235 15.74 -11.89 9.06
N ALA A 236 16.71 -11.69 8.15
CA ALA A 236 16.71 -12.23 6.78
C ALA A 236 15.35 -11.96 6.06
N ALA A 237 14.77 -10.79 6.29
CA ALA A 237 13.46 -10.40 5.81
C ALA A 237 13.46 -9.00 5.20
N ALA A 238 12.55 -8.79 4.26
CA ALA A 238 12.20 -7.50 3.71
C ALA A 238 10.69 -7.27 3.86
N TYR A 239 10.32 -6.11 4.37
CA TYR A 239 8.94 -5.69 4.53
C TYR A 239 8.57 -4.79 3.35
N VAL A 240 7.74 -5.32 2.48
CA VAL A 240 7.38 -4.65 1.22
C VAL A 240 6.00 -4.04 1.33
N THR A 241 5.90 -2.75 1.05
CA THR A 241 4.63 -2.04 0.83
C THR A 241 4.60 -1.54 -0.59
N GLN A 242 3.71 -2.08 -1.40
CA GLN A 242 3.52 -1.68 -2.79
C GLN A 242 2.20 -0.92 -2.91
N GLU A 243 2.28 0.32 -3.31
CA GLU A 243 1.14 1.15 -3.68
C GLU A 243 1.04 1.17 -5.19
N GLN A 244 -0.10 0.80 -5.71
CA GLN A 244 -0.28 0.72 -7.16
C GLN A 244 -1.63 1.24 -7.61
N VAL A 245 -1.63 1.83 -8.79
CA VAL A 245 -2.81 2.17 -9.57
C VAL A 245 -2.72 1.52 -10.93
N SER A 246 -3.83 1.07 -11.43
CA SER A 246 -3.87 0.50 -12.78
C SER A 246 -5.17 0.89 -13.50
N ARG A 247 -5.05 1.08 -14.80
CA ARG A 247 -6.17 1.17 -15.73
C ARG A 247 -6.17 -0.10 -16.55
N THR A 248 -7.17 -0.94 -16.31
CA THR A 248 -7.33 -2.19 -17.05
C THR A 248 -8.01 -1.94 -18.39
N GLY A 249 -7.58 -2.67 -19.41
CA GLY A 249 -8.31 -2.82 -20.65
C GLY A 249 -9.38 -3.91 -20.55
N VAL A 250 -9.67 -4.58 -21.65
CA VAL A 250 -10.57 -5.74 -21.65
C VAL A 250 -9.86 -6.92 -20.99
N LEU A 251 -10.34 -7.34 -19.84
CA LEU A 251 -9.83 -8.50 -19.12
C LEU A 251 -10.64 -9.74 -19.50
N LEU A 252 -9.95 -10.81 -19.84
CA LEU A 252 -10.58 -12.11 -20.14
C LEU A 252 -10.91 -12.94 -18.90
N GLY A 253 -10.56 -12.43 -17.70
CA GLY A 253 -10.82 -13.08 -16.41
C GLY A 253 -11.28 -12.09 -15.35
N GLY A 254 -11.97 -12.58 -14.35
CA GLY A 254 -12.60 -11.76 -13.29
C GLY A 254 -11.72 -11.49 -12.06
N GLY A 255 -10.41 -11.61 -12.16
CA GLY A 255 -9.54 -11.41 -11.00
C GLY A 255 -8.07 -11.31 -11.39
N PHE A 256 -7.22 -11.24 -10.36
CA PHE A 256 -5.78 -11.27 -10.49
C PHE A 256 -5.17 -12.29 -9.54
N GLU A 257 -3.98 -12.75 -9.87
CA GLU A 257 -3.28 -13.76 -9.06
C GLU A 257 -2.19 -13.10 -8.24
N VAL A 258 -2.16 -13.39 -6.94
CA VAL A 258 -1.07 -13.00 -6.04
C VAL A 258 -0.47 -14.27 -5.45
N LYS A 259 0.71 -14.62 -5.92
CA LYS A 259 1.41 -15.87 -5.54
C LYS A 259 2.05 -15.77 -4.18
N GLN A 260 2.51 -14.57 -3.80
CA GLN A 260 3.12 -14.35 -2.50
C GLN A 260 2.04 -14.22 -1.41
N PRO A 261 2.33 -14.64 -0.17
CA PRO A 261 1.48 -14.35 0.97
C PRO A 261 1.44 -12.83 1.24
N ALA A 262 0.48 -12.14 0.65
CA ALA A 262 0.34 -10.69 0.75
C ALA A 262 -1.03 -10.29 1.30
N LEU A 263 -1.05 -9.21 2.06
CA LEU A 263 -2.27 -8.48 2.39
C LEU A 263 -2.58 -7.54 1.23
N ILE A 264 -3.85 -7.49 0.82
CA ILE A 264 -4.33 -6.61 -0.25
C ILE A 264 -5.41 -5.72 0.32
N GLU A 265 -5.20 -4.42 0.20
CA GLU A 265 -6.16 -3.40 0.59
C GLU A 265 -6.60 -2.62 -0.66
N PRO A 266 -7.86 -2.76 -1.08
CA PRO A 266 -8.40 -1.97 -2.17
C PRO A 266 -8.48 -0.49 -1.78
N LEU A 267 -8.09 0.39 -2.69
CA LEU A 267 -8.21 1.83 -2.54
C LEU A 267 -9.42 2.35 -3.31
N ALA A 268 -10.24 3.13 -2.64
CA ALA A 268 -11.34 3.85 -3.29
C ALA A 268 -10.78 5.01 -4.09
N LEU A 269 -10.84 4.95 -5.39
CA LEU A 269 -10.54 6.06 -6.30
C LEU A 269 -11.81 6.90 -6.54
N PRO A 270 -11.69 8.17 -7.05
CA PRO A 270 -12.83 9.07 -7.18
C PRO A 270 -14.03 8.51 -7.93
N ASP A 271 -13.77 7.74 -8.97
CA ASP A 271 -14.80 7.18 -9.85
C ASP A 271 -15.12 5.71 -9.57
N THR A 272 -14.64 5.19 -8.44
CA THR A 272 -14.86 3.79 -8.07
C THR A 272 -16.31 3.55 -7.67
N PRO A 273 -17.07 2.69 -8.40
CA PRO A 273 -18.50 2.52 -8.15
C PRO A 273 -18.85 1.76 -6.86
N TRP A 274 -17.90 0.97 -6.32
CA TRP A 274 -18.12 0.13 -5.16
C TRP A 274 -17.93 0.84 -3.82
N VAL A 275 -17.29 2.02 -3.80
CA VAL A 275 -17.18 2.86 -2.60
C VAL A 275 -17.66 4.26 -2.90
N LYS A 276 -18.82 4.60 -2.40
CA LYS A 276 -19.23 5.99 -2.23
C LYS A 276 -18.94 6.37 -0.79
N LEU A 277 -17.93 7.17 -0.57
CA LEU A 277 -17.54 7.70 0.75
C LEU A 277 -18.59 8.61 1.38
N LYS A 278 -19.65 8.95 0.65
CA LYS A 278 -20.84 9.62 1.18
C LYS A 278 -22.02 8.66 1.18
N SER A 279 -22.67 8.63 2.32
CA SER A 279 -23.90 7.94 2.67
C SER A 279 -25.09 8.30 1.73
N ASN A 280 -24.98 7.99 0.46
CA ASN A 280 -26.14 7.90 -0.41
C ASN A 280 -26.51 6.43 -0.53
N ASN A 281 -27.79 6.12 -0.40
CA ASN A 281 -28.38 4.79 -0.36
C ASN A 281 -28.07 3.84 -1.53
N ASN A 282 -27.19 4.22 -2.45
CA ASN A 282 -26.80 3.45 -3.64
C ASN A 282 -25.31 3.01 -3.62
N SER A 283 -24.60 3.05 -2.48
CA SER A 283 -23.25 2.50 -2.42
C SER A 283 -23.30 0.98 -2.31
N GLN A 284 -22.64 0.31 -3.22
CA GLN A 284 -22.42 -1.15 -3.10
C GLN A 284 -21.23 -1.38 -2.17
N PRO A 285 -21.31 -2.35 -1.25
CA PRO A 285 -20.18 -2.73 -0.42
C PRO A 285 -19.06 -3.30 -1.29
N ALA A 286 -17.80 -3.08 -0.90
CA ALA A 286 -16.69 -3.77 -1.52
C ALA A 286 -16.82 -5.28 -1.27
N GLN A 287 -16.73 -6.06 -2.33
CA GLN A 287 -16.73 -7.53 -2.26
C GLN A 287 -15.34 -8.01 -2.64
N LEU A 288 -14.72 -8.75 -1.75
CA LEU A 288 -13.44 -9.40 -1.97
C LEU A 288 -13.67 -10.91 -1.97
N SER A 289 -13.32 -11.57 -3.07
CA SER A 289 -13.25 -13.03 -3.14
C SER A 289 -11.80 -13.49 -3.16
N GLN A 290 -11.54 -14.58 -2.48
CA GLN A 290 -10.24 -15.22 -2.46
C GLN A 290 -10.39 -16.72 -2.62
N GLU A 291 -9.73 -17.26 -3.63
CA GLU A 291 -9.68 -18.71 -3.89
C GLU A 291 -8.21 -19.09 -4.18
N GLY A 292 -7.54 -19.64 -3.16
CA GLY A 292 -6.10 -19.87 -3.22
C GLY A 292 -5.30 -18.59 -3.43
N SER A 293 -4.57 -18.52 -4.54
CA SER A 293 -3.82 -17.32 -4.97
C SER A 293 -4.67 -16.33 -5.77
N LEU A 294 -5.84 -16.75 -6.24
CA LEU A 294 -6.74 -15.92 -7.04
C LEU A 294 -7.48 -14.91 -6.15
N ARG A 295 -7.54 -13.68 -6.59
CA ARG A 295 -8.23 -12.58 -5.94
C ARG A 295 -9.21 -11.97 -6.93
N GLY A 296 -10.44 -11.80 -6.51
CA GLY A 296 -11.49 -11.22 -7.34
C GLY A 296 -12.48 -10.42 -6.51
N GLY A 297 -13.45 -9.81 -7.18
CA GLY A 297 -14.48 -9.02 -6.55
C GLY A 297 -14.77 -7.75 -7.33
N ASN A 298 -15.70 -6.96 -6.81
CA ASN A 298 -16.12 -5.73 -7.49
C ASN A 298 -15.10 -4.56 -7.39
N TYR A 299 -14.01 -4.73 -6.63
CA TYR A 299 -12.92 -3.77 -6.53
C TYR A 299 -11.87 -3.93 -7.65
N PHE A 300 -11.96 -4.99 -8.45
CA PHE A 300 -11.08 -5.26 -9.58
C PHE A 300 -11.94 -5.58 -10.82
N GLN A 301 -12.04 -4.63 -11.72
CA GLN A 301 -12.94 -4.71 -12.86
C GLN A 301 -12.18 -4.47 -14.17
N SER A 302 -12.75 -5.05 -15.25
CA SER A 302 -12.35 -4.77 -16.62
C SER A 302 -12.71 -3.32 -16.99
N ARG A 303 -11.86 -2.66 -17.75
CA ARG A 303 -12.05 -1.30 -18.28
C ARG A 303 -12.25 -0.24 -17.19
N ALA A 304 -11.60 -0.43 -16.03
CA ALA A 304 -11.73 0.43 -14.87
C ALA A 304 -10.36 0.93 -14.37
N GLU A 305 -10.39 2.07 -13.69
CA GLU A 305 -9.27 2.51 -12.86
C GLU A 305 -9.44 1.97 -11.46
N GLN A 306 -8.35 1.48 -10.90
CA GLN A 306 -8.35 0.85 -9.60
C GLN A 306 -7.00 1.02 -8.90
N GLY A 307 -7.06 1.11 -7.60
CA GLY A 307 -5.89 1.23 -6.74
C GLY A 307 -5.86 0.14 -5.68
N GLN A 308 -4.67 -0.31 -5.33
CA GLN A 308 -4.45 -1.27 -4.26
C GLN A 308 -3.18 -0.91 -3.48
N ILE A 309 -3.20 -1.23 -2.18
CA ILE A 309 -2.01 -1.35 -1.36
C ILE A 309 -1.78 -2.83 -1.12
N LEU A 310 -0.58 -3.30 -1.42
CA LEU A 310 -0.17 -4.66 -1.15
C LEU A 310 0.96 -4.65 -0.14
N ARG A 311 0.89 -5.52 0.85
CA ARG A 311 1.94 -5.68 1.85
C ARG A 311 2.35 -7.13 1.92
N ALA A 312 3.67 -7.38 1.95
CA ALA A 312 4.23 -8.72 2.06
C ALA A 312 5.52 -8.72 2.87
N VAL A 313 5.74 -9.79 3.61
CA VAL A 313 7.04 -10.12 4.18
C VAL A 313 7.72 -11.07 3.23
N VAL A 314 8.86 -10.67 2.71
CA VAL A 314 9.65 -11.44 1.73
C VAL A 314 10.92 -11.92 2.41
N SER A 315 11.15 -13.23 2.44
CA SER A 315 12.44 -13.74 2.90
C SER A 315 13.55 -13.27 1.97
N SER A 316 14.53 -12.55 2.50
CA SER A 316 15.56 -11.91 1.69
C SER A 316 16.88 -11.82 2.42
N ARG A 317 17.96 -12.04 1.68
CA ARG A 317 19.33 -11.78 2.11
C ARG A 317 19.89 -10.47 1.52
N ALA A 318 19.04 -9.71 0.84
CA ALA A 318 19.41 -8.41 0.28
C ALA A 318 19.83 -7.46 1.41
N ARG A 319 20.97 -6.82 1.23
CA ARG A 319 21.55 -5.91 2.22
C ARG A 319 22.56 -4.95 1.59
N LEU A 320 22.84 -3.89 2.30
CA LEU A 320 24.02 -3.08 2.08
C LEU A 320 25.01 -3.37 3.19
N GLU A 321 26.23 -3.70 2.85
CA GLU A 321 27.31 -4.03 3.79
C GLU A 321 28.27 -2.86 3.93
N MET A 322 28.57 -2.49 5.16
CA MET A 322 29.62 -1.50 5.44
C MET A 322 30.96 -2.20 5.52
N LYS A 323 31.90 -1.83 4.67
CA LYS A 323 33.22 -2.44 4.60
C LYS A 323 34.25 -1.74 5.51
N THR A 324 34.20 -0.44 5.59
CA THR A 324 35.09 0.37 6.42
C THR A 324 34.34 1.63 6.89
N GLY A 325 34.66 2.18 8.05
CA GLY A 325 34.14 3.48 8.43
C GLY A 325 33.46 3.59 9.79
N LEU A 326 33.72 2.68 10.70
CA LEU A 326 33.32 2.83 12.11
C LEU A 326 34.10 3.95 12.84
N ALA A 327 35.21 4.42 12.27
CA ALA A 327 35.88 5.62 12.77
C ALA A 327 35.05 6.85 12.35
N THR A 328 34.68 7.66 13.29
CA THR A 328 33.69 8.75 13.25
C THR A 328 33.81 9.77 12.13
N ASP A 329 34.97 9.88 11.45
CA ASP A 329 35.24 10.87 10.40
C ASP A 329 35.71 10.29 9.06
N ALA A 330 35.89 8.96 8.95
CA ALA A 330 36.25 8.35 7.66
C ALA A 330 35.04 8.21 6.77
N ALA A 331 35.19 8.50 5.47
CA ALA A 331 34.14 8.32 4.49
C ALA A 331 33.73 6.83 4.43
N PRO A 332 32.45 6.49 4.71
CA PRO A 332 32.00 5.11 4.69
C PRO A 332 32.17 4.48 3.30
N GLU A 333 32.54 3.21 3.27
CA GLU A 333 32.62 2.41 2.06
C GLU A 333 31.60 1.29 2.14
N VAL A 334 30.74 1.18 1.12
CA VAL A 334 29.57 0.31 1.13
C VAL A 334 29.60 -0.61 -0.09
N ILE A 335 29.21 -1.87 0.10
CA ILE A 335 28.98 -2.85 -0.97
C ILE A 335 27.48 -3.12 -1.07
N SER A 336 26.95 -3.11 -2.30
CA SER A 336 25.58 -3.46 -2.56
C SER A 336 25.42 -4.96 -2.77
N ALA A 337 24.59 -5.60 -1.94
CA ALA A 337 24.12 -6.97 -2.13
C ALA A 337 22.59 -7.01 -2.24
N LEU A 338 21.98 -6.01 -2.93
CA LEU A 338 20.55 -5.84 -3.02
C LEU A 338 19.87 -6.74 -4.06
N GLY A 339 20.61 -7.24 -5.06
CA GLY A 339 20.04 -8.01 -6.17
C GLY A 339 19.43 -7.15 -7.29
N PHE A 340 19.48 -5.82 -7.17
CA PHE A 340 19.05 -4.85 -8.16
C PHE A 340 19.91 -3.58 -8.07
N SER A 341 19.88 -2.76 -9.13
CA SER A 341 20.63 -1.51 -9.18
C SER A 341 19.85 -0.38 -8.50
N ILE A 342 20.54 0.44 -7.72
CA ILE A 342 20.00 1.67 -7.12
C ILE A 342 20.58 2.90 -7.81
N ASP A 343 19.79 3.99 -7.91
CA ASP A 343 20.20 5.23 -8.59
C ASP A 343 20.87 6.21 -7.64
N ASP A 344 20.41 6.28 -6.41
CA ASP A 344 20.96 7.11 -5.34
C ASP A 344 20.97 6.34 -4.02
N LEU A 345 22.02 6.53 -3.24
CA LEU A 345 22.17 5.97 -1.89
C LEU A 345 22.54 7.07 -0.91
N PHE A 346 21.81 7.13 0.19
CA PHE A 346 22.13 7.96 1.36
C PHE A 346 22.33 7.08 2.59
N TYR A 347 23.26 7.47 3.41
CA TYR A 347 23.51 6.87 4.71
C TYR A 347 23.58 7.93 5.80
N VAL A 348 22.86 7.74 6.88
CA VAL A 348 22.89 8.58 8.08
C VAL A 348 23.67 7.83 9.15
N ASN A 349 24.83 8.35 9.52
CA ASN A 349 25.68 7.70 10.51
C ASN A 349 25.16 7.89 11.97
N ALA A 350 25.84 7.28 12.94
CA ALA A 350 25.50 7.38 14.36
C ALA A 350 25.47 8.83 14.90
N ASN A 351 26.26 9.73 14.32
CA ASN A 351 26.37 11.14 14.71
C ASN A 351 25.36 12.03 13.96
N GLY A 352 24.51 11.45 13.07
CA GLY A 352 23.58 12.21 12.24
C GLY A 352 24.21 12.84 10.99
N GLY A 353 25.46 12.53 10.69
CA GLY A 353 26.12 12.95 9.44
C GLY A 353 25.53 12.21 8.24
N ILE A 354 25.25 12.96 7.17
CA ILE A 354 24.65 12.40 5.95
C ILE A 354 25.73 12.17 4.90
N TRP A 355 25.73 10.98 4.34
CA TRP A 355 26.65 10.53 3.30
C TRP A 355 25.88 10.08 2.09
N ARG A 356 26.45 10.22 0.88
CA ARG A 356 25.79 9.90 -0.37
C ARG A 356 26.72 9.18 -1.35
N ALA A 357 26.18 8.19 -2.08
CA ALA A 357 26.70 7.77 -3.37
C ALA A 357 25.73 8.23 -4.46
N LYS A 358 26.24 9.02 -5.42
CA LYS A 358 25.47 9.48 -6.58
C LYS A 358 25.74 8.59 -7.77
N GLY A 359 24.67 8.22 -8.47
CA GLY A 359 24.73 7.41 -9.67
C GLY A 359 24.45 5.94 -9.42
N ALA A 360 24.28 5.21 -10.51
CA ALA A 360 23.88 3.81 -10.44
C ALA A 360 24.91 2.96 -9.70
N LEU A 361 24.45 2.26 -8.66
CA LEU A 361 25.22 1.27 -7.90
C LEU A 361 24.64 -0.11 -8.17
N ALA A 362 25.38 -0.91 -8.92
CA ALA A 362 24.97 -2.27 -9.24
C ALA A 362 25.25 -3.24 -8.08
N THR A 363 24.59 -4.39 -8.12
CA THR A 363 24.86 -5.48 -7.18
C THR A 363 26.32 -5.94 -7.26
N GLY A 364 26.96 -6.13 -6.12
CA GLY A 364 28.38 -6.50 -6.00
C GLY A 364 29.34 -5.31 -6.14
N GLN A 365 28.86 -4.13 -6.51
CA GLN A 365 29.69 -2.95 -6.65
C GLN A 365 29.97 -2.32 -5.27
N GLN A 366 31.21 -1.91 -5.09
CA GLN A 366 31.69 -1.17 -3.93
C GLN A 366 31.78 0.32 -4.26
N VAL A 367 31.34 1.16 -3.33
CA VAL A 367 31.39 2.60 -3.48
C VAL A 367 31.79 3.29 -2.19
N LYS A 368 32.62 4.30 -2.30
CA LYS A 368 32.97 5.21 -1.21
C LYS A 368 31.98 6.36 -1.20
N LEU A 369 31.32 6.58 -0.06
CA LEU A 369 30.34 7.63 0.11
C LEU A 369 31.02 9.00 0.27
N THR A 370 30.36 10.03 -0.23
CA THR A 370 30.77 11.42 -0.09
C THR A 370 29.85 12.14 0.92
N LYS A 371 30.38 13.12 1.63
CA LYS A 371 29.57 13.90 2.58
C LYS A 371 28.46 14.65 1.83
N SER A 372 27.26 14.64 2.38
CA SER A 372 26.06 15.27 1.82
C SER A 372 25.31 16.03 2.91
N ASP A 373 24.17 16.59 2.56
CA ASP A 373 23.33 17.38 3.43
C ASP A 373 21.85 16.96 3.36
N SER A 374 21.07 17.45 4.32
CA SER A 374 19.64 17.15 4.41
C SER A 374 18.81 17.77 3.28
N SER A 375 19.27 18.85 2.66
CA SER A 375 18.55 19.50 1.56
C SER A 375 18.61 18.65 0.31
N THR A 376 19.74 18.04 0.03
CA THR A 376 19.91 17.07 -1.08
C THR A 376 19.05 15.84 -0.87
N LEU A 377 19.03 15.27 0.33
CA LEU A 377 18.16 14.14 0.65
C LEU A 377 16.69 14.50 0.47
N ARG A 378 16.27 15.68 0.94
CA ARG A 378 14.89 16.18 0.75
C ARG A 378 14.49 16.27 -0.72
N SER A 379 15.33 16.86 -1.55
CA SER A 379 15.05 17.04 -2.98
C SER A 379 14.85 15.71 -3.71
N ILE A 380 15.56 14.67 -3.29
CA ILE A 380 15.47 13.33 -3.89
C ILE A 380 14.25 12.55 -3.37
N LEU A 381 13.88 12.74 -2.09
CA LEU A 381 12.68 12.11 -1.53
C LEU A 381 11.38 12.80 -1.95
N GLU A 382 11.44 14.00 -2.53
CA GLU A 382 10.25 14.74 -2.95
C GLU A 382 9.38 13.98 -3.95
N ASP A 383 9.98 13.36 -4.97
CA ASP A 383 9.26 12.56 -5.97
C ASP A 383 8.60 11.31 -5.35
N PRO A 384 9.30 10.45 -4.61
CA PRO A 384 8.67 9.36 -3.86
C PRO A 384 7.54 9.80 -2.91
N ILE A 385 7.70 10.93 -2.23
CA ILE A 385 6.67 11.45 -1.32
C ILE A 385 5.42 11.85 -2.09
N LYS A 386 5.55 12.52 -3.22
CA LYS A 386 4.41 12.91 -4.07
C LYS A 386 3.67 11.68 -4.59
N LEU A 387 4.41 10.65 -4.98
CA LEU A 387 3.84 9.40 -5.50
C LEU A 387 3.23 8.52 -4.41
N SER A 388 3.70 8.63 -3.17
CA SER A 388 3.21 7.81 -2.06
C SER A 388 1.92 8.34 -1.46
N GLY A 389 1.20 7.45 -0.78
CA GLY A 389 0.05 7.78 0.05
C GLY A 389 0.17 7.17 1.45
N GLY A 390 -0.85 7.39 2.27
CA GLY A 390 -1.01 6.75 3.57
C GLY A 390 0.25 6.74 4.46
N HIS A 391 0.54 5.57 5.00
CA HIS A 391 1.68 5.39 5.92
C HIS A 391 3.04 5.59 5.26
N THR A 392 3.21 5.18 4.01
CA THR A 392 4.47 5.37 3.28
C THR A 392 4.79 6.86 3.18
N ARG A 393 3.80 7.67 2.80
CA ARG A 393 3.95 9.12 2.75
C ARG A 393 4.27 9.72 4.11
N SER A 394 3.54 9.34 5.16
CA SER A 394 3.78 9.82 6.52
C SER A 394 5.19 9.48 7.00
N ARG A 395 5.68 8.28 6.69
CA ARG A 395 7.05 7.87 7.02
C ARG A 395 8.09 8.72 6.28
N LEU A 396 7.95 8.87 4.96
CA LEU A 396 8.87 9.66 4.16
C LEU A 396 8.85 11.14 4.56
N MET A 397 7.66 11.69 4.86
CA MET A 397 7.52 13.06 5.38
C MET A 397 8.14 13.22 6.77
N GLY A 398 8.00 12.23 7.66
CA GLY A 398 8.65 12.21 8.97
C GLY A 398 10.17 12.28 8.85
N MET A 399 10.75 11.58 7.87
CA MET A 399 12.19 11.63 7.59
C MET A 399 12.66 13.02 7.13
N ILE A 400 11.83 13.75 6.39
CA ILE A 400 12.18 15.10 5.90
C ILE A 400 12.04 16.16 7.01
N ASN A 401 10.97 16.06 7.80
CA ASN A 401 10.57 17.10 8.75
C ASN A 401 11.05 16.82 10.17
N GLY A 402 11.47 15.59 10.46
CA GLY A 402 11.92 15.14 11.77
C GLY A 402 13.43 14.95 11.86
N THR A 403 13.86 14.28 12.92
CA THR A 403 15.22 13.79 13.06
C THR A 403 15.38 12.52 12.23
N LEU A 404 16.35 12.54 11.31
CA LEU A 404 16.66 11.37 10.50
C LEU A 404 17.07 10.18 11.40
N PRO A 405 16.55 8.99 11.17
CA PRO A 405 16.97 7.80 11.90
C PRO A 405 18.48 7.57 11.72
N ARG A 406 19.19 7.36 12.83
CA ARG A 406 20.63 7.11 12.81
C ARG A 406 20.93 5.67 12.41
N ASN A 407 22.13 5.45 11.85
CA ASN A 407 22.60 4.14 11.36
C ASN A 407 21.65 3.52 10.33
N THR A 408 20.97 4.35 9.55
CA THR A 408 20.05 3.91 8.50
C THR A 408 20.51 4.40 7.13
N PHE A 409 20.14 3.64 6.13
CA PHE A 409 20.31 4.05 4.72
C PHE A 409 18.96 4.26 4.03
N PHE A 410 19.01 5.08 3.00
CA PHE A 410 17.91 5.33 2.07
C PHE A 410 18.44 5.19 0.67
N ALA A 411 17.75 4.43 -0.16
CA ALA A 411 18.12 4.28 -1.55
C ALA A 411 16.89 4.40 -2.45
N ILE A 412 17.10 4.89 -3.66
CA ILE A 412 16.09 5.00 -4.69
C ILE A 412 16.50 4.17 -5.88
N ALA A 413 15.57 3.43 -6.44
CA ALA A 413 15.76 2.63 -7.62
C ALA A 413 14.57 2.76 -8.59
N LYS A 414 14.80 2.43 -9.85
CA LYS A 414 13.73 2.37 -10.86
C LYS A 414 12.91 1.11 -10.76
N ALA A 415 13.53 0.00 -10.38
CA ALA A 415 12.88 -1.28 -10.28
C ALA A 415 13.57 -2.18 -9.25
N ALA A 416 12.78 -3.04 -8.57
CA ALA A 416 13.25 -4.12 -7.71
C ALA A 416 12.42 -5.39 -7.99
N PRO A 417 12.72 -6.13 -9.07
CA PRO A 417 11.87 -7.23 -9.52
C PRO A 417 11.67 -8.33 -8.47
N SER A 418 12.67 -8.59 -7.64
CA SER A 418 12.61 -9.61 -6.59
C SER A 418 11.67 -9.26 -5.44
N PHE A 419 11.28 -7.99 -5.32
CA PHE A 419 10.41 -7.49 -4.26
C PHE A 419 9.05 -7.02 -4.77
N ALA A 420 8.91 -6.85 -6.08
CA ALA A 420 7.63 -6.47 -6.67
C ALA A 420 6.59 -7.58 -6.48
N ILE A 421 5.41 -7.19 -6.01
CA ILE A 421 4.27 -8.09 -5.86
C ILE A 421 3.49 -8.04 -7.16
N ASP A 422 3.57 -9.11 -7.94
CA ASP A 422 2.85 -9.18 -9.21
C ASP A 422 1.39 -9.54 -8.99
N THR A 423 0.51 -8.78 -9.64
CA THR A 423 -0.94 -8.96 -9.54
C THR A 423 -1.54 -9.43 -10.86
N LEU A 424 -1.24 -8.74 -11.96
CA LEU A 424 -1.74 -9.06 -13.28
C LEU A 424 -0.60 -8.95 -14.30
N PRO A 425 -0.15 -10.08 -14.89
CA PRO A 425 0.98 -10.09 -15.83
C PRO A 425 0.77 -9.21 -17.07
N SER A 426 -0.50 -8.97 -17.46
CA SER A 426 -0.85 -8.15 -18.61
C SER A 426 -0.79 -6.65 -18.37
N ILE A 427 -0.57 -6.18 -17.13
CA ILE A 427 -0.38 -4.76 -16.84
C ILE A 427 1.05 -4.37 -17.18
N ARG A 428 1.19 -3.33 -18.01
CA ARG A 428 2.47 -2.67 -18.28
C ARG A 428 2.67 -1.54 -17.28
N TRP A 429 3.70 -1.65 -16.44
CA TRP A 429 4.05 -0.62 -15.47
C TRP A 429 4.81 0.49 -16.19
N GLN A 430 4.15 1.63 -16.40
CA GLN A 430 4.73 2.81 -17.06
C GLN A 430 5.62 3.61 -16.12
N GLN A 431 5.24 3.66 -14.85
CA GLN A 431 6.02 4.28 -13.80
C GLN A 431 6.24 3.25 -12.70
N ASP A 432 7.51 3.00 -12.41
CA ASP A 432 7.97 2.15 -11.33
C ASP A 432 8.97 2.95 -10.51
N ARG A 433 8.75 3.03 -9.22
CA ARG A 433 9.63 3.71 -8.27
C ARG A 433 9.81 2.83 -7.05
N VAL A 434 11.04 2.75 -6.61
CA VAL A 434 11.40 1.93 -5.45
C VAL A 434 12.15 2.81 -4.47
N VAL A 435 11.70 2.78 -3.22
CA VAL A 435 12.39 3.36 -2.08
C VAL A 435 12.81 2.23 -1.17
N VAL A 436 14.09 2.17 -0.86
CA VAL A 436 14.65 1.15 0.04
C VAL A 436 15.21 1.85 1.26
N PHE A 437 14.90 1.33 2.41
CA PHE A 437 15.47 1.80 3.67
C PHE A 437 15.78 0.62 4.59
N GLY A 438 16.67 0.83 5.53
CA GLY A 438 17.07 -0.20 6.47
C GLY A 438 18.36 0.16 7.20
N SER A 439 18.87 -0.76 8.00
CA SER A 439 20.18 -0.66 8.62
C SER A 439 21.26 -1.25 7.71
N LEU A 440 22.48 -0.69 7.79
CA LEU A 440 23.62 -1.33 7.14
C LEU A 440 24.01 -2.59 7.92
N ALA A 441 24.20 -3.68 7.21
CA ALA A 441 24.76 -4.87 7.81
C ALA A 441 26.23 -4.61 8.18
N GLN A 442 26.58 -4.98 9.40
CA GLN A 442 27.99 -4.99 9.84
C GLN A 442 28.63 -6.29 9.36
N PRO A 443 29.92 -6.27 9.01
CA PRO A 443 30.63 -7.45 8.53
C PRO A 443 30.76 -8.52 9.61
#